data_6d352b56eebd55ab799c99f2c6546aca
#
_entry.id   6d352b56eebd55ab799c99f2c6546aca
#
_cell.length_a   1.000
_cell.length_b   1.000
_cell.length_c   1.000
_cell.angle_alpha   90.00
_cell.angle_beta   90.00
_cell.angle_gamma   90.00
#
_symmetry.space_group_name_H-M   'P 1'
#
loop_
_entity.id
_entity.type
_entity.pdbx_description
1 polymer ?
#
loop_
_entity_poly.entity_id
_entity_poly.type
_entity_poly.pdbx_seq_one_letter_code
_entity_poly.pdbx_strand_id
1 'polypeptide(L)'
;MLRFLLLLVTVAGLVACGSKDAKEIDLEAVDLIDFEKTIEMDKLWSRSGGSGQDKPFSRFTPALDGKGNIYTVGYKGDVNAFAVATGKKIWSVDTKQRISGGAGANNNSVFFGTFDGTVHVLDSETGQQRWEASVSSEIASAPASNGEIVVANTIDGRVFAFAAETGELLWSYDHTLPVLTLRGTASPVLTSSQVIVAFDNGQILSLSASDGSTQWQFRVSRPKGRTELDRIVDIDGTPVVDGGYLYAGSYQGNVAGVSRGPGRVMWTKEASTNHSVAVYGGKVFVSTEESRIMALNGITGELEWENFELKRRNTSAPVVFDDYVAVVDGFGYVHVLSQADGAFADRFKLAGGGSRSRTDVRAPLHSDGTYLFTYANSGKLSAYTVKDAD
;
A
#
# COMPACT_ATOMS: atom_id res chain seq x y z
N MET A 1 -68.74 46.51 37.54
CA MET A 1 -67.50 46.75 38.30
C MET A 1 -66.45 45.78 37.89
N LEU A 2 -65.54 46.25 37.07
CA LEU A 2 -64.52 45.41 36.36
C LEU A 2 -63.23 45.50 37.18
N ARG A 3 -62.68 44.34 37.65
CA ARG A 3 -61.37 44.27 38.28
C ARG A 3 -60.39 43.72 37.30
N PHE A 4 -59.44 44.58 36.87
CA PHE A 4 -58.26 44.19 36.12
C PHE A 4 -57.26 43.52 37.02
N LEU A 5 -56.83 42.32 36.66
CA LEU A 5 -55.73 41.62 37.29
C LEU A 5 -54.47 41.76 36.39
N LEU A 6 -53.48 42.48 36.88
CA LEU A 6 -52.20 42.68 36.21
C LEU A 6 -51.34 41.43 36.47
N LEU A 7 -50.97 40.73 35.41
CA LEU A 7 -50.01 39.59 35.44
C LEU A 7 -48.62 40.14 35.15
N LEU A 8 -47.74 40.10 36.14
CA LEU A 8 -46.32 40.46 36.02
C LEU A 8 -45.57 39.26 35.49
N VAL A 9 -45.10 39.35 34.25
CA VAL A 9 -44.23 38.34 33.65
C VAL A 9 -42.78 38.70 33.93
N THR A 10 -42.15 37.98 34.86
CA THR A 10 -40.70 38.03 35.09
C THR A 10 -39.95 37.24 34.02
N VAL A 11 -39.25 37.94 33.14
CA VAL A 11 -38.32 37.33 32.18
C VAL A 11 -37.03 36.99 32.94
N ALA A 12 -36.84 35.72 33.23
CA ALA A 12 -35.55 35.19 33.70
C ALA A 12 -34.56 35.11 32.51
N GLY A 13 -33.59 36.01 32.50
CA GLY A 13 -32.51 35.97 31.54
C GLY A 13 -31.64 34.70 31.73
N LEU A 14 -31.68 33.78 30.78
CA LEU A 14 -30.73 32.71 30.68
C LEU A 14 -29.38 33.30 30.23
N VAL A 15 -28.47 33.44 31.18
CA VAL A 15 -27.06 33.67 30.85
C VAL A 15 -26.53 32.38 30.23
N ALA A 16 -26.44 32.34 28.91
CA ALA A 16 -25.71 31.32 28.21
C ALA A 16 -24.23 31.44 28.59
N CYS A 17 -23.71 30.51 29.37
CA CYS A 17 -22.28 30.32 29.50
C CYS A 17 -21.69 30.12 28.11
N GLY A 18 -20.91 31.08 27.65
CA GLY A 18 -20.12 30.94 26.41
C GLY A 18 -19.25 29.72 26.52
N SER A 19 -19.51 28.74 25.64
CA SER A 19 -18.56 27.69 25.34
C SER A 19 -17.29 28.38 24.87
N LYS A 20 -16.18 28.09 25.56
CA LYS A 20 -14.85 28.42 25.07
C LYS A 20 -14.78 27.86 23.65
N ASP A 21 -14.38 28.70 22.70
CA ASP A 21 -14.14 28.34 21.33
C ASP A 21 -13.30 27.05 21.31
N ALA A 22 -13.95 25.91 20.99
CA ALA A 22 -13.23 24.76 20.57
C ALA A 22 -12.49 25.23 19.31
N LYS A 23 -11.16 25.29 19.35
CA LYS A 23 -10.36 25.56 18.17
C LYS A 23 -10.88 24.63 17.10
N GLU A 24 -11.47 25.20 16.06
CA GLU A 24 -11.87 24.47 14.88
C GLU A 24 -10.61 23.74 14.41
N ILE A 25 -10.64 22.41 14.47
CA ILE A 25 -9.49 21.60 14.04
C ILE A 25 -9.46 21.82 12.55
N ASP A 26 -8.46 22.55 12.07
CA ASP A 26 -8.20 22.74 10.65
C ASP A 26 -7.92 21.36 10.02
N LEU A 27 -8.94 20.83 9.34
CA LEU A 27 -8.92 19.53 8.69
C LEU A 27 -8.47 19.63 7.23
N GLU A 28 -8.14 20.81 6.74
CA GLU A 28 -7.70 21.00 5.36
C GLU A 28 -6.24 20.55 5.16
N ALA A 29 -5.95 20.12 3.94
CA ALA A 29 -4.58 19.81 3.53
C ALA A 29 -3.75 21.08 3.49
N VAL A 30 -2.50 21.03 3.91
CA VAL A 30 -1.58 22.15 3.79
C VAL A 30 -1.38 22.55 2.34
N ASP A 31 -1.17 23.85 2.09
CA ASP A 31 -0.77 24.35 0.80
C ASP A 31 0.63 23.84 0.41
N LEU A 32 0.87 23.72 -0.88
CA LEU A 32 2.19 23.34 -1.37
C LEU A 32 3.16 24.49 -1.24
N ILE A 33 4.29 24.25 -0.59
CA ILE A 33 5.40 25.20 -0.54
C ILE A 33 6.14 25.24 -1.86
N ASP A 34 6.73 26.39 -2.18
CA ASP A 34 7.70 26.53 -3.26
C ASP A 34 9.08 26.08 -2.78
N PHE A 35 9.86 25.49 -3.66
CA PHE A 35 11.24 25.06 -3.41
C PHE A 35 12.05 25.12 -4.70
N GLU A 36 13.37 25.21 -4.58
CA GLU A 36 14.29 25.09 -5.70
C GLU A 36 14.45 23.61 -6.09
N LYS A 37 14.14 23.29 -7.35
CA LYS A 37 14.31 21.93 -7.86
C LYS A 37 15.79 21.60 -8.02
N THR A 38 16.19 20.45 -7.52
CA THR A 38 17.55 19.92 -7.69
C THR A 38 17.65 18.88 -8.81
N ILE A 39 16.52 18.34 -9.24
CA ILE A 39 16.38 17.44 -10.38
C ILE A 39 15.13 17.77 -11.18
N GLU A 40 15.03 17.19 -12.37
CA GLU A 40 13.81 17.18 -13.17
C GLU A 40 13.41 15.73 -13.48
N MET A 41 12.14 15.39 -13.20
CA MET A 41 11.58 14.09 -13.59
C MET A 41 11.04 14.17 -15.00
N ASP A 42 11.55 13.31 -15.88
CA ASP A 42 11.08 13.21 -17.27
C ASP A 42 10.20 11.97 -17.46
N LYS A 43 9.14 12.14 -18.23
CA LYS A 43 8.24 11.06 -18.59
C LYS A 43 8.74 10.32 -19.82
N LEU A 44 9.26 9.12 -19.63
CA LEU A 44 9.76 8.29 -20.72
C LEU A 44 8.65 7.81 -21.66
N TRP A 45 7.59 7.28 -21.10
CA TRP A 45 6.46 6.78 -21.88
C TRP A 45 5.18 6.72 -21.06
N SER A 46 4.06 6.56 -21.77
CA SER A 46 2.74 6.33 -21.19
C SER A 46 1.95 5.39 -22.08
N ARG A 47 1.24 4.41 -21.49
CA ARG A 47 0.47 3.38 -22.19
C ARG A 47 -0.88 3.15 -21.52
N SER A 48 -1.82 2.59 -22.28
CA SER A 48 -3.03 2.01 -21.69
C SER A 48 -2.68 0.64 -21.13
N GLY A 49 -2.71 0.51 -19.82
CA GLY A 49 -2.46 -0.71 -19.05
C GLY A 49 -3.73 -1.47 -18.71
N GLY A 50 -4.88 -1.12 -19.30
CA GLY A 50 -6.13 -1.84 -19.12
C GLY A 50 -7.28 -1.00 -18.56
N SER A 51 -8.29 -1.67 -17.98
CA SER A 51 -9.49 -1.05 -17.41
C SER A 51 -9.26 -0.31 -16.09
N GLY A 52 -8.08 -0.47 -15.50
CA GLY A 52 -7.71 0.20 -14.26
C GLY A 52 -8.43 -0.34 -13.03
N GLN A 53 -8.82 0.56 -12.12
CA GLN A 53 -9.38 0.23 -10.81
C GLN A 53 -10.86 0.56 -10.75
N ASP A 54 -11.70 -0.36 -10.25
CA ASP A 54 -13.15 -0.20 -10.18
C ASP A 54 -13.58 0.69 -9.00
N LYS A 55 -13.19 0.31 -7.79
CA LYS A 55 -13.75 0.87 -6.55
C LYS A 55 -12.70 1.61 -5.71
N PRO A 56 -13.12 2.49 -4.79
CA PRO A 56 -12.21 3.26 -3.96
C PRO A 56 -11.19 2.43 -3.15
N PHE A 57 -11.49 1.18 -2.87
CA PHE A 57 -10.61 0.27 -2.12
C PHE A 57 -9.72 -0.63 -3.00
N SER A 58 -9.91 -0.66 -4.33
CA SER A 58 -8.98 -1.36 -5.22
C SER A 58 -7.69 -0.54 -5.36
N ARG A 59 -6.55 -1.17 -5.11
CA ARG A 59 -5.22 -0.55 -5.17
C ARG A 59 -4.28 -1.44 -5.99
N PHE A 60 -4.63 -1.69 -7.25
CA PHE A 60 -3.80 -2.50 -8.13
C PHE A 60 -2.48 -1.80 -8.42
N THR A 61 -1.39 -2.39 -7.96
CA THR A 61 -0.05 -1.99 -8.33
C THR A 61 0.41 -2.82 -9.53
N PRO A 62 1.21 -2.25 -10.45
CA PRO A 62 1.91 -3.05 -11.43
C PRO A 62 2.88 -4.01 -10.75
N ALA A 63 3.20 -5.13 -11.41
CA ALA A 63 4.22 -6.06 -10.95
C ALA A 63 5.41 -6.08 -11.91
N LEU A 64 6.61 -6.24 -11.38
CA LEU A 64 7.86 -6.37 -12.13
C LEU A 64 8.38 -7.80 -12.02
N ASP A 65 8.89 -8.37 -13.13
CA ASP A 65 9.45 -9.73 -13.15
C ASP A 65 10.96 -9.78 -12.85
N GLY A 66 11.60 -8.63 -12.70
CA GLY A 66 13.05 -8.54 -12.56
C GLY A 66 13.84 -8.81 -13.84
N LYS A 67 13.16 -9.08 -14.97
CA LYS A 67 13.78 -9.29 -16.32
C LYS A 67 13.55 -8.12 -17.26
N GLY A 68 13.00 -6.99 -16.75
CA GLY A 68 12.72 -5.81 -17.55
C GLY A 68 11.30 -5.76 -18.12
N ASN A 69 10.37 -6.52 -17.57
CA ASN A 69 8.95 -6.45 -17.92
C ASN A 69 8.12 -5.96 -16.73
N ILE A 70 7.06 -5.24 -17.05
CA ILE A 70 6.05 -4.74 -16.10
C ILE A 70 4.67 -5.21 -16.52
N TYR A 71 3.90 -5.69 -15.55
CA TYR A 71 2.57 -6.27 -15.76
C TYR A 71 1.52 -5.45 -15.05
N THR A 72 0.39 -5.27 -15.70
CA THR A 72 -0.79 -4.60 -15.12
C THR A 72 -2.00 -5.51 -15.20
N VAL A 73 -2.87 -5.39 -14.20
CA VAL A 73 -4.20 -6.00 -14.20
C VAL A 73 -5.26 -4.91 -14.11
N GLY A 74 -6.40 -5.13 -14.75
CA GLY A 74 -7.56 -4.27 -14.63
C GLY A 74 -8.77 -5.03 -14.08
N TYR A 75 -9.66 -4.33 -13.43
CA TYR A 75 -10.81 -4.92 -12.71
C TYR A 75 -11.78 -5.71 -13.61
N LYS A 76 -11.73 -5.50 -14.92
CA LYS A 76 -12.57 -6.22 -15.91
C LYS A 76 -11.93 -7.51 -16.42
N GLY A 77 -10.74 -7.85 -15.95
CA GLY A 77 -10.05 -9.08 -16.32
C GLY A 77 -8.95 -8.91 -17.37
N ASP A 78 -8.66 -7.69 -17.75
CA ASP A 78 -7.56 -7.42 -18.66
C ASP A 78 -6.21 -7.52 -17.94
N VAL A 79 -5.29 -8.24 -18.54
CA VAL A 79 -3.89 -8.40 -18.09
C VAL A 79 -2.97 -8.01 -19.23
N ASN A 80 -1.98 -7.17 -18.95
CA ASN A 80 -1.08 -6.65 -19.98
C ASN A 80 0.38 -6.75 -19.52
N ALA A 81 1.27 -7.03 -20.45
CA ALA A 81 2.72 -6.98 -20.27
C ALA A 81 3.35 -5.92 -21.16
N PHE A 82 4.32 -5.19 -20.59
CA PHE A 82 5.08 -4.17 -21.28
C PHE A 82 6.56 -4.29 -20.96
N ALA A 83 7.42 -3.94 -21.94
CA ALA A 83 8.84 -3.76 -21.69
C ALA A 83 9.07 -2.49 -20.88
N VAL A 84 9.77 -2.57 -19.76
CA VAL A 84 10.05 -1.47 -18.83
C VAL A 84 10.70 -0.28 -19.56
N ALA A 85 11.77 -0.51 -20.30
CA ALA A 85 12.56 0.54 -20.91
C ALA A 85 11.81 1.37 -21.98
N THR A 86 10.82 0.78 -22.68
CA THR A 86 10.19 1.41 -23.86
C THR A 86 8.69 1.55 -23.78
N GLY A 87 8.07 0.90 -22.79
CA GLY A 87 6.62 0.76 -22.71
C GLY A 87 6.02 0.00 -23.90
N LYS A 88 6.83 -0.74 -24.68
CA LYS A 88 6.31 -1.57 -25.78
C LYS A 88 5.46 -2.68 -25.19
N LYS A 89 4.23 -2.80 -25.66
CA LYS A 89 3.34 -3.90 -25.25
C LYS A 89 3.90 -5.22 -25.81
N ILE A 90 4.05 -6.19 -24.93
CA ILE A 90 4.53 -7.55 -25.27
C ILE A 90 3.32 -8.41 -25.61
N TRP A 91 2.35 -8.47 -24.67
CA TRP A 91 1.09 -9.19 -24.88
C TRP A 91 -0.05 -8.52 -24.10
N SER A 92 -1.26 -8.91 -24.39
CA SER A 92 -2.49 -8.48 -23.73
C SER A 92 -3.51 -9.59 -23.77
N VAL A 93 -4.10 -9.94 -22.62
CA VAL A 93 -5.11 -10.99 -22.48
C VAL A 93 -6.31 -10.43 -21.75
N ASP A 94 -7.51 -10.80 -22.19
CA ASP A 94 -8.76 -10.56 -21.49
C ASP A 94 -9.23 -11.90 -20.90
N THR A 95 -9.07 -12.04 -19.59
CA THR A 95 -9.40 -13.27 -18.86
C THR A 95 -10.89 -13.40 -18.57
N LYS A 96 -11.68 -12.36 -18.79
CA LYS A 96 -13.13 -12.26 -18.44
C LYS A 96 -13.40 -12.42 -16.94
N GLN A 97 -12.38 -12.37 -16.10
CA GLN A 97 -12.48 -12.50 -14.66
C GLN A 97 -12.66 -11.14 -13.99
N ARG A 98 -13.35 -11.11 -12.84
CA ARG A 98 -13.42 -9.91 -12.00
C ARG A 98 -12.22 -9.93 -11.05
N ILE A 99 -11.16 -9.21 -11.40
CA ILE A 99 -9.93 -9.16 -10.61
C ILE A 99 -10.16 -8.30 -9.36
N SER A 100 -9.74 -8.80 -8.20
CA SER A 100 -9.78 -8.10 -6.90
C SER A 100 -8.41 -7.96 -6.25
N GLY A 101 -7.54 -8.96 -6.39
CA GLY A 101 -6.14 -8.95 -5.96
C GLY A 101 -5.23 -8.52 -7.10
N GLY A 102 -4.35 -7.54 -6.86
CA GLY A 102 -3.48 -6.96 -7.88
C GLY A 102 -2.52 -7.96 -8.55
N ALA A 103 -1.70 -7.47 -9.45
CA ALA A 103 -0.69 -8.29 -10.10
C ALA A 103 0.44 -8.68 -9.15
N GLY A 104 0.84 -9.95 -9.17
CA GLY A 104 2.14 -10.41 -8.75
C GLY A 104 2.88 -11.00 -9.95
N ALA A 105 4.20 -10.96 -9.94
CA ALA A 105 5.00 -11.54 -11.01
C ALA A 105 6.32 -12.11 -10.48
N ASN A 106 6.83 -13.08 -11.19
CA ASN A 106 8.19 -13.56 -11.09
C ASN A 106 8.75 -13.82 -12.50
N ASN A 107 9.94 -14.39 -12.57
CA ASN A 107 10.62 -14.65 -13.85
C ASN A 107 9.82 -15.48 -14.88
N ASN A 108 8.84 -16.26 -14.46
CA ASN A 108 8.15 -17.23 -15.31
C ASN A 108 6.63 -17.06 -15.32
N SER A 109 6.08 -16.34 -14.34
CA SER A 109 4.63 -16.29 -14.15
C SER A 109 4.13 -14.92 -13.71
N VAL A 110 2.90 -14.63 -14.12
CA VAL A 110 2.08 -13.52 -13.62
C VAL A 110 0.88 -14.12 -12.91
N PHE A 111 0.54 -13.61 -11.74
CA PHE A 111 -0.56 -14.14 -10.94
C PHE A 111 -1.45 -13.02 -10.41
N PHE A 112 -2.73 -13.34 -10.24
CA PHE A 112 -3.72 -12.43 -9.69
C PHE A 112 -4.84 -13.20 -9.00
N GLY A 113 -5.58 -12.49 -8.15
CA GLY A 113 -6.74 -13.02 -7.45
C GLY A 113 -8.04 -12.41 -7.93
N THR A 114 -9.16 -13.12 -7.73
CA THR A 114 -10.49 -12.69 -8.14
C THR A 114 -11.45 -12.53 -6.96
N PHE A 115 -12.54 -11.79 -7.18
CA PHE A 115 -13.64 -11.64 -6.22
C PHE A 115 -14.32 -12.98 -5.89
N ASP A 116 -14.31 -13.92 -6.84
CA ASP A 116 -14.94 -15.23 -6.66
C ASP A 116 -14.01 -16.25 -5.99
N GLY A 117 -12.83 -15.78 -5.50
CA GLY A 117 -11.88 -16.63 -4.79
C GLY A 117 -11.16 -17.61 -5.70
N THR A 118 -10.61 -17.13 -6.81
CA THR A 118 -9.76 -17.95 -7.69
C THR A 118 -8.39 -17.28 -7.87
N VAL A 119 -7.34 -18.05 -7.68
CA VAL A 119 -5.96 -17.69 -8.07
C VAL A 119 -5.78 -18.08 -9.52
N HIS A 120 -5.34 -17.15 -10.34
CA HIS A 120 -4.96 -17.39 -11.73
C HIS A 120 -3.47 -17.20 -11.90
N VAL A 121 -2.85 -18.10 -12.65
CA VAL A 121 -1.43 -18.03 -13.01
C VAL A 121 -1.28 -18.12 -14.53
N LEU A 122 -0.65 -17.07 -15.08
CA LEU A 122 -0.35 -16.96 -16.49
C LEU A 122 1.16 -17.10 -16.72
N ASP A 123 1.53 -17.56 -17.89
CA ASP A 123 2.89 -17.54 -18.37
C ASP A 123 3.35 -16.10 -18.65
N SER A 124 4.50 -15.71 -18.11
CA SER A 124 4.96 -14.31 -18.17
C SER A 124 5.38 -13.87 -19.58
N GLU A 125 5.77 -14.79 -20.46
CA GLU A 125 6.23 -14.48 -21.83
C GLU A 125 5.07 -14.39 -22.82
N THR A 126 4.03 -15.23 -22.63
CA THR A 126 2.94 -15.40 -23.60
C THR A 126 1.59 -14.89 -23.12
N GLY A 127 1.39 -14.76 -21.81
CA GLY A 127 0.09 -14.45 -21.20
C GLY A 127 -0.89 -15.62 -21.22
N GLN A 128 -0.48 -16.82 -21.65
CA GLN A 128 -1.34 -18.00 -21.64
C GLN A 128 -1.55 -18.49 -20.20
N GLN A 129 -2.78 -18.93 -19.90
CA GLN A 129 -3.07 -19.52 -18.60
C GLN A 129 -2.31 -20.82 -18.40
N ARG A 130 -1.57 -20.92 -17.29
CA ARG A 130 -0.89 -22.16 -16.87
C ARG A 130 -1.82 -23.02 -16.03
N TRP A 131 -2.41 -22.41 -15.01
CA TRP A 131 -3.38 -23.05 -14.13
C TRP A 131 -4.24 -22.03 -13.39
N GLU A 132 -5.28 -22.50 -12.77
CA GLU A 132 -6.12 -21.77 -11.80
C GLU A 132 -6.48 -22.66 -10.64
N ALA A 133 -6.73 -22.07 -9.47
CA ALA A 133 -7.14 -22.80 -8.27
C ALA A 133 -8.13 -21.98 -7.44
N SER A 134 -9.19 -22.63 -6.95
CA SER A 134 -10.21 -22.01 -6.12
C SER A 134 -9.81 -22.02 -4.65
N VAL A 135 -10.14 -20.95 -3.93
CA VAL A 135 -9.95 -20.76 -2.50
C VAL A 135 -11.28 -20.42 -1.82
N SER A 136 -11.28 -20.25 -0.49
CA SER A 136 -12.49 -20.10 0.31
C SER A 136 -13.24 -18.78 0.12
N SER A 137 -12.55 -17.71 -0.27
CA SER A 137 -13.11 -16.36 -0.31
C SER A 137 -12.33 -15.44 -1.27
N GLU A 138 -12.80 -14.20 -1.42
CA GLU A 138 -12.15 -13.16 -2.23
C GLU A 138 -10.66 -13.03 -1.89
N ILE A 139 -9.83 -12.85 -2.93
CA ILE A 139 -8.41 -12.56 -2.82
C ILE A 139 -8.22 -11.06 -3.09
N ALA A 140 -8.02 -10.27 -2.04
CA ALA A 140 -7.98 -8.80 -2.14
C ALA A 140 -6.56 -8.24 -2.30
N SER A 141 -5.52 -9.04 -2.07
CA SER A 141 -4.11 -8.66 -2.28
C SER A 141 -3.46 -9.46 -3.41
N ALA A 142 -2.36 -8.94 -3.95
CA ALA A 142 -1.61 -9.67 -4.96
C ALA A 142 -1.07 -11.00 -4.40
N PRO A 143 -1.32 -12.15 -5.03
CA PRO A 143 -0.60 -13.37 -4.70
C PRO A 143 0.91 -13.18 -4.91
N ALA A 144 1.72 -13.96 -4.23
CA ALA A 144 3.17 -13.90 -4.35
C ALA A 144 3.79 -15.28 -4.56
N SER A 145 5.00 -15.33 -5.12
CA SER A 145 5.69 -16.59 -5.40
C SER A 145 7.19 -16.47 -5.17
N ASN A 146 7.80 -17.55 -4.71
CA ASN A 146 9.26 -17.71 -4.66
C ASN A 146 9.80 -18.58 -5.80
N GLY A 147 8.94 -18.97 -6.75
CA GLY A 147 9.25 -19.85 -7.88
C GLY A 147 8.91 -21.32 -7.63
N GLU A 148 8.81 -21.76 -6.39
CA GLU A 148 8.43 -23.13 -6.01
C GLU A 148 6.96 -23.22 -5.61
N ILE A 149 6.48 -22.21 -4.88
CA ILE A 149 5.08 -22.10 -4.47
C ILE A 149 4.49 -20.76 -4.88
N VAL A 150 3.17 -20.72 -5.03
CA VAL A 150 2.34 -19.50 -5.13
C VAL A 150 1.48 -19.43 -3.88
N VAL A 151 1.48 -18.28 -3.20
CA VAL A 151 0.72 -18.06 -1.98
C VAL A 151 -0.31 -16.95 -2.19
N ALA A 152 -1.53 -17.18 -1.72
CA ALA A 152 -2.62 -16.21 -1.73
C ALA A 152 -3.27 -16.11 -0.35
N ASN A 153 -3.58 -14.87 0.05
CA ASN A 153 -4.39 -14.57 1.25
C ASN A 153 -5.82 -14.27 0.83
N THR A 154 -6.77 -14.71 1.63
CA THR A 154 -8.19 -14.44 1.44
C THR A 154 -8.75 -13.53 2.54
N ILE A 155 -9.82 -12.80 2.24
CA ILE A 155 -10.43 -11.85 3.17
C ILE A 155 -11.08 -12.51 4.41
N ASP A 156 -11.26 -13.83 4.40
CA ASP A 156 -11.72 -14.61 5.55
C ASP A 156 -10.58 -15.09 6.47
N GLY A 157 -9.35 -14.60 6.24
CA GLY A 157 -8.17 -14.84 7.09
C GLY A 157 -7.42 -16.12 6.79
N ARG A 158 -7.63 -16.73 5.63
CA ARG A 158 -6.91 -17.94 5.23
C ARG A 158 -5.73 -17.62 4.33
N VAL A 159 -4.73 -18.48 4.40
CA VAL A 159 -3.55 -18.47 3.54
C VAL A 159 -3.48 -19.81 2.82
N PHE A 160 -3.32 -19.78 1.51
CA PHE A 160 -3.23 -20.98 0.68
C PHE A 160 -1.90 -20.97 -0.07
N ALA A 161 -1.23 -22.12 -0.09
CA ALA A 161 -0.02 -22.32 -0.89
C ALA A 161 -0.23 -23.43 -1.92
N PHE A 162 0.13 -23.12 -3.13
CA PHE A 162 0.00 -24.01 -4.28
C PHE A 162 1.37 -24.29 -4.88
N ALA A 163 1.58 -25.47 -5.44
CA ALA A 163 2.74 -25.76 -6.27
C ALA A 163 2.76 -24.80 -7.47
N ALA A 164 3.86 -24.07 -7.66
CA ALA A 164 3.94 -23.01 -8.67
C ALA A 164 3.74 -23.53 -10.10
N GLU A 165 4.11 -24.77 -10.36
CA GLU A 165 4.07 -25.41 -11.67
C GLU A 165 2.69 -25.98 -12.02
N THR A 166 1.99 -26.58 -11.04
CA THR A 166 0.77 -27.36 -11.26
C THR A 166 -0.50 -26.75 -10.71
N GLY A 167 -0.39 -25.82 -9.73
CA GLY A 167 -1.53 -25.29 -8.99
C GLY A 167 -2.11 -26.27 -7.98
N GLU A 168 -1.44 -27.38 -7.68
CA GLU A 168 -1.84 -28.33 -6.63
C GLU A 168 -1.74 -27.65 -5.26
N LEU A 169 -2.80 -27.78 -4.44
CA LEU A 169 -2.81 -27.27 -3.08
C LEU A 169 -1.82 -28.07 -2.21
N LEU A 170 -0.81 -27.41 -1.68
CA LEU A 170 0.20 -28.00 -0.81
C LEU A 170 -0.20 -27.93 0.66
N TRP A 171 -0.62 -26.75 1.10
CA TRP A 171 -1.08 -26.54 2.48
C TRP A 171 -1.98 -25.30 2.56
N SER A 172 -2.72 -25.20 3.65
CA SER A 172 -3.48 -24.01 4.02
C SER A 172 -3.31 -23.70 5.50
N TYR A 173 -3.45 -22.42 5.86
CA TYR A 173 -3.37 -21.92 7.22
C TYR A 173 -4.60 -21.06 7.51
N ASP A 174 -5.29 -21.33 8.65
CA ASP A 174 -6.47 -20.58 9.08
C ASP A 174 -6.10 -19.61 10.21
N HIS A 175 -6.47 -18.35 10.07
CA HIS A 175 -6.29 -17.31 11.09
C HIS A 175 -7.63 -16.70 11.47
N THR A 176 -7.88 -16.53 12.78
CA THR A 176 -9.10 -15.89 13.27
C THR A 176 -8.98 -14.37 13.18
N LEU A 177 -9.83 -13.74 12.39
CA LEU A 177 -9.88 -12.29 12.23
C LEU A 177 -10.70 -11.60 13.32
N PRO A 178 -10.44 -10.30 13.62
CA PRO A 178 -11.31 -9.45 14.43
C PRO A 178 -12.69 -9.28 13.80
N VAL A 179 -13.67 -8.87 14.61
CA VAL A 179 -15.05 -8.61 14.16
C VAL A 179 -15.12 -7.40 13.24
N LEU A 180 -14.25 -6.40 13.43
CA LEU A 180 -14.17 -5.20 12.63
C LEU A 180 -12.74 -4.99 12.14
N THR A 181 -12.57 -4.87 10.82
CA THR A 181 -11.30 -4.62 10.15
C THR A 181 -11.46 -3.54 9.10
N LEU A 182 -10.39 -2.86 8.73
CA LEU A 182 -10.32 -2.11 7.48
C LEU A 182 -10.30 -3.15 6.34
N ARG A 183 -10.97 -2.84 5.23
CA ARG A 183 -10.95 -3.74 4.07
C ARG A 183 -9.63 -3.55 3.30
N GLY A 184 -8.55 -3.99 3.89
CA GLY A 184 -7.24 -4.07 3.28
C GLY A 184 -6.65 -5.45 3.57
N THR A 185 -5.79 -5.94 2.72
CA THR A 185 -5.00 -7.14 3.01
C THR A 185 -3.59 -6.92 2.47
N ALA A 186 -2.61 -7.10 3.34
CA ALA A 186 -1.21 -7.12 2.92
C ALA A 186 -0.96 -8.33 2.00
N SER A 187 -0.19 -8.14 0.95
CA SER A 187 0.29 -9.27 0.14
C SER A 187 1.22 -10.15 0.96
N PRO A 188 1.22 -11.47 0.76
CA PRO A 188 2.20 -12.35 1.37
C PRO A 188 3.60 -12.04 0.83
N VAL A 189 4.62 -12.18 1.67
CA VAL A 189 6.02 -12.02 1.28
C VAL A 189 6.74 -13.35 1.42
N LEU A 190 7.37 -13.79 0.34
CA LEU A 190 8.01 -15.09 0.29
C LEU A 190 9.54 -14.96 0.24
N THR A 191 10.18 -15.85 0.97
CA THR A 191 11.59 -16.19 0.80
C THR A 191 11.68 -17.67 0.42
N SER A 192 12.88 -18.22 0.25
CA SER A 192 13.03 -19.65 -0.03
C SER A 192 12.45 -20.57 1.05
N SER A 193 12.39 -20.13 2.32
CA SER A 193 11.97 -20.96 3.44
C SER A 193 10.80 -20.42 4.25
N GLN A 194 10.40 -19.17 4.02
CA GLN A 194 9.38 -18.49 4.82
C GLN A 194 8.28 -17.87 3.96
N VAL A 195 7.06 -17.94 4.44
CA VAL A 195 5.92 -17.17 3.99
C VAL A 195 5.54 -16.22 5.13
N ILE A 196 5.69 -14.93 4.91
CA ILE A 196 5.38 -13.89 5.89
C ILE A 196 4.03 -13.30 5.52
N VAL A 197 3.10 -13.33 6.48
CA VAL A 197 1.73 -12.83 6.31
C VAL A 197 1.40 -11.85 7.43
N ALA A 198 0.71 -10.78 7.10
CA ALA A 198 0.24 -9.78 8.04
C ALA A 198 -1.30 -9.78 8.08
N PHE A 199 -1.87 -9.51 9.25
CA PHE A 199 -3.30 -9.59 9.50
C PHE A 199 -3.86 -8.33 10.15
N ASP A 200 -5.17 -8.18 10.04
CA ASP A 200 -5.95 -7.03 10.51
C ASP A 200 -6.01 -6.90 12.05
N ASN A 201 -5.34 -7.75 12.79
CA ASN A 201 -5.22 -7.66 14.24
C ASN A 201 -3.85 -7.13 14.71
N GLY A 202 -3.07 -6.54 13.80
CA GLY A 202 -1.72 -6.05 14.06
C GLY A 202 -0.67 -7.14 14.20
N GLN A 203 -0.96 -8.36 13.79
CA GLN A 203 -0.10 -9.54 13.93
C GLN A 203 0.58 -9.88 12.60
N ILE A 204 1.86 -10.25 12.68
CA ILE A 204 2.62 -10.84 11.57
C ILE A 204 3.05 -12.24 11.97
N LEU A 205 2.88 -13.17 11.04
CA LEU A 205 3.30 -14.56 11.16
C LEU A 205 4.35 -14.89 10.11
N SER A 206 5.32 -15.70 10.49
CA SER A 206 6.15 -16.45 9.54
C SER A 206 5.72 -17.90 9.56
N LEU A 207 5.31 -18.37 8.40
CA LEU A 207 4.98 -19.76 8.16
C LEU A 207 6.14 -20.42 7.40
N SER A 208 6.33 -21.71 7.59
CA SER A 208 7.24 -22.53 6.79
C SER A 208 6.72 -22.61 5.35
N ALA A 209 7.56 -22.32 4.37
CA ALA A 209 7.18 -22.41 2.97
C ALA A 209 6.83 -23.84 2.55
N SER A 210 7.40 -24.86 3.21
CA SER A 210 7.22 -26.27 2.84
C SER A 210 5.91 -26.89 3.33
N ASP A 211 5.40 -26.47 4.50
CA ASP A 211 4.26 -27.15 5.15
C ASP A 211 3.27 -26.20 5.85
N GLY A 212 3.49 -24.89 5.82
CA GLY A 212 2.60 -23.91 6.44
C GLY A 212 2.66 -23.85 7.96
N SER A 213 3.55 -24.59 8.60
CA SER A 213 3.71 -24.57 10.07
C SER A 213 4.23 -23.21 10.55
N THR A 214 3.70 -22.72 11.68
CA THR A 214 4.13 -21.44 12.25
C THR A 214 5.55 -21.53 12.80
N GLN A 215 6.46 -20.73 12.27
CA GLN A 215 7.84 -20.63 12.75
C GLN A 215 7.96 -19.60 13.88
N TRP A 216 7.34 -18.44 13.69
CA TRP A 216 7.26 -17.39 14.71
C TRP A 216 6.08 -16.45 14.41
N GLN A 217 5.70 -15.70 15.43
CA GLN A 217 4.70 -14.64 15.31
C GLN A 217 5.05 -13.47 16.22
N PHE A 218 4.70 -12.27 15.82
CA PHE A 218 4.79 -11.09 16.67
C PHE A 218 3.66 -10.11 16.38
N ARG A 219 3.48 -9.14 17.24
CA ARG A 219 2.46 -8.13 17.11
C ARG A 219 3.09 -6.75 17.00
N VAL A 220 2.89 -6.07 15.86
CA VAL A 220 3.40 -4.71 15.60
C VAL A 220 2.75 -3.71 16.56
N SER A 221 1.43 -3.83 16.73
CA SER A 221 0.65 -3.01 17.65
C SER A 221 -0.40 -3.84 18.38
N ARG A 222 -0.77 -3.39 19.58
CA ARG A 222 -1.87 -3.99 20.34
C ARG A 222 -3.07 -3.07 20.28
N PRO A 223 -4.30 -3.61 20.04
CA PRO A 223 -5.51 -2.84 20.12
C PRO A 223 -5.62 -2.07 21.45
N LYS A 224 -5.82 -0.75 21.37
CA LYS A 224 -5.97 0.14 22.51
C LYS A 224 -7.24 0.97 22.32
N GLY A 225 -7.96 1.27 23.38
CA GLY A 225 -9.15 2.14 23.34
C GLY A 225 -10.41 1.49 23.87
N ARG A 226 -11.49 2.27 23.93
CA ARG A 226 -12.77 1.87 24.52
C ARG A 226 -13.80 1.42 23.49
N THR A 227 -13.68 1.90 22.27
CA THR A 227 -14.58 1.55 21.16
C THR A 227 -13.89 0.55 20.22
N GLU A 228 -14.65 -0.18 19.42
CA GLU A 228 -14.10 -1.06 18.40
C GLU A 228 -13.29 -0.29 17.34
N LEU A 229 -13.69 0.95 17.02
CA LEU A 229 -12.96 1.84 16.12
C LEU A 229 -11.57 2.24 16.66
N ASP A 230 -11.48 2.52 17.97
CA ASP A 230 -10.20 2.85 18.62
C ASP A 230 -9.24 1.64 18.65
N ARG A 231 -9.78 0.42 18.48
CA ARG A 231 -9.05 -0.83 18.61
C ARG A 231 -8.56 -1.39 17.28
N ILE A 232 -8.86 -0.73 16.16
CA ILE A 232 -8.35 -1.12 14.85
C ILE A 232 -6.84 -0.89 14.81
N VAL A 233 -6.06 -1.93 14.51
CA VAL A 233 -4.59 -1.91 14.40
C VAL A 233 -4.11 -2.68 13.18
N ASP A 234 -4.86 -2.60 12.11
CA ASP A 234 -4.67 -3.39 10.89
C ASP A 234 -3.29 -3.15 10.25
N ILE A 235 -2.75 -4.19 9.64
CA ILE A 235 -1.55 -4.12 8.82
C ILE A 235 -1.97 -4.31 7.36
N ASP A 236 -2.33 -3.23 6.70
CA ASP A 236 -2.72 -3.23 5.28
C ASP A 236 -1.49 -3.13 4.35
N GLY A 237 -0.43 -2.51 4.84
CA GLY A 237 0.83 -2.41 4.12
C GLY A 237 1.56 -3.75 4.07
N THR A 238 1.98 -4.17 2.88
CA THR A 238 2.81 -5.37 2.73
C THR A 238 4.12 -5.21 3.51
N PRO A 239 4.47 -6.15 4.40
CA PRO A 239 5.77 -6.13 5.07
C PRO A 239 6.94 -6.17 4.08
N VAL A 240 8.03 -5.51 4.40
CA VAL A 240 9.22 -5.46 3.53
C VAL A 240 10.35 -6.25 4.15
N VAL A 241 10.90 -7.18 3.38
CA VAL A 241 12.08 -7.97 3.75
C VAL A 241 13.32 -7.37 3.11
N ASP A 242 14.32 -7.07 3.92
CA ASP A 242 15.65 -6.68 3.48
C ASP A 242 16.70 -7.54 4.21
N GLY A 243 17.29 -8.46 3.48
CA GLY A 243 18.24 -9.43 4.01
C GLY A 243 17.70 -10.22 5.21
N GLY A 244 18.33 -10.06 6.37
CA GLY A 244 17.93 -10.69 7.64
C GLY A 244 16.85 -9.95 8.43
N TYR A 245 16.27 -8.88 7.88
CA TYR A 245 15.37 -7.99 8.57
C TYR A 245 13.99 -7.96 7.90
N LEU A 246 12.99 -7.61 8.70
CA LEU A 246 11.60 -7.40 8.29
C LEU A 246 11.11 -6.09 8.87
N TYR A 247 10.41 -5.30 8.06
CA TYR A 247 9.83 -4.02 8.47
C TYR A 247 8.35 -3.97 8.11
N ALA A 248 7.54 -3.47 9.04
CA ALA A 248 6.11 -3.30 8.81
C ALA A 248 5.54 -2.17 9.68
N GLY A 249 4.51 -1.53 9.17
CA GLY A 249 3.72 -0.53 9.89
C GLY A 249 2.29 -1.01 10.15
N SER A 250 1.63 -0.44 11.15
CA SER A 250 0.22 -0.67 11.43
C SER A 250 -0.57 0.63 11.59
N TYR A 251 -1.83 0.57 11.22
CA TYR A 251 -2.78 1.63 11.48
C TYR A 251 -2.96 1.86 12.98
N GLN A 252 -3.10 3.11 13.43
CA GLN A 252 -3.19 3.51 14.85
C GLN A 252 -2.12 2.88 15.76
N GLY A 253 -0.93 2.63 15.22
CA GLY A 253 0.08 1.86 15.91
C GLY A 253 1.51 2.31 15.67
N ASN A 254 2.34 1.33 15.38
CA ASN A 254 3.79 1.49 15.27
C ASN A 254 4.30 1.04 13.90
N VAL A 255 5.50 1.50 13.58
CA VAL A 255 6.41 0.82 12.65
C VAL A 255 7.39 -0.01 13.46
N ALA A 256 7.68 -1.21 13.01
CA ALA A 256 8.58 -2.15 13.68
C ALA A 256 9.67 -2.66 12.74
N GLY A 257 10.88 -2.80 13.27
CA GLY A 257 11.97 -3.56 12.69
C GLY A 257 12.19 -4.86 13.45
N VAL A 258 12.32 -5.97 12.72
CA VAL A 258 12.32 -7.33 13.25
C VAL A 258 13.47 -8.11 12.63
N SER A 259 14.20 -8.85 13.44
CA SER A 259 15.14 -9.87 12.96
C SER A 259 14.34 -11.06 12.41
N ARG A 260 14.36 -11.25 11.11
CA ARG A 260 13.47 -12.15 10.37
C ARG A 260 13.64 -13.63 10.74
N GLY A 261 14.88 -14.09 10.99
CA GLY A 261 15.13 -15.50 11.33
C GLY A 261 14.38 -15.92 12.59
N PRO A 262 14.63 -15.32 13.75
CA PRO A 262 13.99 -15.67 15.02
C PRO A 262 12.67 -14.94 15.29
N GLY A 263 12.20 -14.04 14.43
CA GLY A 263 11.01 -13.21 14.68
C GLY A 263 11.15 -12.23 15.85
N ARG A 264 12.38 -11.80 16.14
CA ARG A 264 12.68 -10.96 17.32
C ARG A 264 12.57 -9.48 16.96
N VAL A 265 11.66 -8.77 17.65
CA VAL A 265 11.55 -7.32 17.53
C VAL A 265 12.85 -6.66 17.97
N MET A 266 13.43 -5.84 17.11
CA MET A 266 14.62 -5.04 17.36
C MET A 266 14.25 -3.67 17.93
N TRP A 267 13.28 -3.04 17.29
CA TRP A 267 12.75 -1.75 17.68
C TRP A 267 11.29 -1.56 17.23
N THR A 268 10.61 -0.64 17.89
CA THR A 268 9.31 -0.11 17.47
C THR A 268 9.34 1.40 17.57
N LYS A 269 8.71 2.09 16.59
CA LYS A 269 8.57 3.54 16.54
C LYS A 269 7.09 3.88 16.41
N GLU A 270 6.59 4.76 17.26
CA GLU A 270 5.21 5.24 17.17
C GLU A 270 5.05 6.03 15.86
N ALA A 271 4.29 5.47 14.94
CA ALA A 271 3.95 6.07 13.65
C ALA A 271 2.78 5.28 13.06
N SER A 272 1.59 5.89 13.00
CA SER A 272 0.43 5.28 12.36
C SER A 272 0.58 5.30 10.85
N THR A 273 0.47 4.14 10.22
CA THR A 273 0.46 4.00 8.77
C THR A 273 -0.33 2.77 8.33
N ASN A 274 -1.11 2.92 7.27
CA ASN A 274 -1.79 1.84 6.57
C ASN A 274 -1.08 1.50 5.24
N HIS A 275 0.15 1.98 5.07
CA HIS A 275 0.96 1.79 3.88
C HIS A 275 2.11 0.84 4.14
N SER A 276 2.60 0.20 3.05
CA SER A 276 3.91 -0.44 3.07
C SER A 276 4.99 0.60 3.33
N VAL A 277 6.04 0.22 4.03
CA VAL A 277 7.26 1.01 4.15
C VAL A 277 8.13 0.79 2.91
N ALA A 278 9.10 1.67 2.66
CA ALA A 278 10.16 1.41 1.69
C ALA A 278 11.50 1.26 2.42
N VAL A 279 12.38 0.41 1.90
CA VAL A 279 13.68 0.14 2.53
C VAL A 279 14.78 0.24 1.48
N TYR A 280 15.82 1.03 1.79
CA TYR A 280 17.00 1.16 0.95
C TYR A 280 18.16 1.77 1.74
N GLY A 281 19.37 1.31 1.47
CA GLY A 281 20.59 1.90 2.07
C GLY A 281 20.63 1.85 3.60
N GLY A 282 19.97 0.86 4.23
CA GLY A 282 19.88 0.75 5.68
C GLY A 282 18.85 1.69 6.33
N LYS A 283 18.05 2.40 5.54
CA LYS A 283 16.98 3.29 5.99
C LYS A 283 15.61 2.68 5.73
N VAL A 284 14.65 3.01 6.60
CA VAL A 284 13.23 2.66 6.46
C VAL A 284 12.46 3.96 6.27
N PHE A 285 11.85 4.12 5.09
CA PHE A 285 11.02 5.27 4.76
C PHE A 285 9.56 4.96 5.06
N VAL A 286 8.90 5.88 5.73
CA VAL A 286 7.51 5.75 6.21
C VAL A 286 6.70 6.96 5.76
N SER A 287 5.52 6.71 5.21
CA SER A 287 4.48 7.71 5.00
C SER A 287 3.38 7.46 6.04
N THR A 288 3.16 8.43 6.94
CA THR A 288 2.16 8.28 8.00
C THR A 288 0.77 8.70 7.52
N GLU A 289 -0.27 8.34 8.29
CA GLU A 289 -1.65 8.79 8.04
C GLU A 289 -1.81 10.32 7.95
N GLU A 290 -1.00 11.05 8.73
CA GLU A 290 -0.96 12.52 8.64
C GLU A 290 -0.18 13.03 7.44
N SER A 291 0.33 12.12 6.57
CA SER A 291 1.19 12.44 5.42
C SER A 291 2.55 13.02 5.80
N ARG A 292 3.05 12.68 6.98
CA ARG A 292 4.43 12.93 7.36
C ARG A 292 5.32 11.87 6.72
N ILE A 293 6.37 12.28 6.03
CA ILE A 293 7.37 11.39 5.47
C ILE A 293 8.56 11.33 6.40
N MET A 294 9.01 10.13 6.75
CA MET A 294 10.09 9.89 7.72
C MET A 294 11.12 8.94 7.15
N ALA A 295 12.38 9.13 7.49
CA ALA A 295 13.42 8.12 7.39
C ALA A 295 13.88 7.69 8.78
N LEU A 296 13.88 6.38 9.00
CA LEU A 296 14.34 5.76 10.22
C LEU A 296 15.59 4.91 9.92
N ASN A 297 16.52 4.85 10.85
CA ASN A 297 17.60 3.89 10.78
C ASN A 297 17.05 2.46 10.88
N GLY A 298 17.36 1.60 9.90
CA GLY A 298 16.80 0.25 9.82
C GLY A 298 17.18 -0.65 10.99
N ILE A 299 18.34 -0.44 11.62
CA ILE A 299 18.84 -1.28 12.73
C ILE A 299 18.35 -0.78 14.09
N THR A 300 18.34 0.56 14.31
CA THR A 300 18.03 1.14 15.62
C THR A 300 16.61 1.69 15.73
N GLY A 301 15.96 2.00 14.61
CA GLY A 301 14.67 2.70 14.57
C GLY A 301 14.74 4.18 14.93
N GLU A 302 15.94 4.74 15.04
CA GLU A 302 16.13 6.16 15.30
C GLU A 302 15.73 7.00 14.10
N LEU A 303 15.12 8.16 14.37
CA LEU A 303 14.71 9.10 13.34
C LEU A 303 15.96 9.78 12.76
N GLU A 304 16.15 9.65 11.45
CA GLU A 304 17.23 10.33 10.73
C GLU A 304 16.76 11.70 10.21
N TRP A 305 15.58 11.72 9.58
CA TRP A 305 14.92 12.94 9.15
C TRP A 305 13.40 12.77 9.03
N GLU A 306 12.67 13.87 9.00
CA GLU A 306 11.23 13.91 8.76
C GLU A 306 10.82 15.17 8.00
N ASN A 307 9.79 15.03 7.15
CA ASN A 307 9.21 16.10 6.37
C ASN A 307 7.71 16.20 6.68
N PHE A 308 7.24 17.39 7.13
CA PHE A 308 5.86 17.67 7.50
C PHE A 308 5.09 18.49 6.45
N GLU A 309 5.76 18.94 5.39
CA GLU A 309 5.22 19.87 4.40
C GLU A 309 4.12 19.27 3.52
N LEU A 310 3.80 17.97 3.73
CA LEU A 310 2.71 17.27 3.04
C LEU A 310 1.55 16.93 3.98
N LYS A 311 1.47 17.55 5.16
CA LYS A 311 0.47 17.22 6.17
C LYS A 311 -0.95 17.22 5.60
N ARG A 312 -1.71 16.15 5.87
CA ARG A 312 -3.10 15.93 5.42
C ARG A 312 -3.30 15.91 3.90
N ARG A 313 -2.25 15.73 3.12
CA ARG A 313 -2.36 15.60 1.67
C ARG A 313 -2.67 14.17 1.21
N ASN A 314 -2.84 13.22 2.15
CA ASN A 314 -3.16 11.81 1.90
C ASN A 314 -2.15 11.16 0.95
N THR A 315 -0.90 11.14 1.39
CA THR A 315 0.21 10.58 0.62
C THR A 315 0.16 9.05 0.58
N SER A 316 0.61 8.48 -0.53
CA SER A 316 0.73 7.03 -0.74
C SER A 316 1.86 6.41 0.08
N ALA A 317 2.01 5.08 -0.02
CA ALA A 317 3.25 4.41 0.36
C ALA A 317 4.46 5.08 -0.31
N PRO A 318 5.58 5.23 0.40
CA PRO A 318 6.83 5.71 -0.18
C PRO A 318 7.41 4.64 -1.12
N VAL A 319 8.10 5.09 -2.16
CA VAL A 319 8.84 4.24 -3.09
C VAL A 319 10.23 4.82 -3.28
N VAL A 320 11.25 3.97 -3.25
CA VAL A 320 12.64 4.37 -3.46
C VAL A 320 13.07 4.11 -4.90
N PHE A 321 13.83 5.02 -5.47
CA PHE A 321 14.50 4.89 -6.76
C PHE A 321 15.71 5.82 -6.79
N ASP A 322 16.79 5.39 -7.39
CA ASP A 322 18.08 6.11 -7.34
C ASP A 322 18.38 6.63 -5.91
N ASP A 323 18.71 7.90 -5.75
CA ASP A 323 18.95 8.55 -4.46
C ASP A 323 17.70 9.22 -3.86
N TYR A 324 16.51 8.88 -4.36
CA TYR A 324 15.27 9.56 -4.00
C TYR A 324 14.22 8.65 -3.42
N VAL A 325 13.30 9.26 -2.71
CA VAL A 325 12.05 8.68 -2.24
C VAL A 325 10.87 9.46 -2.84
N ALA A 326 9.89 8.76 -3.40
CA ALA A 326 8.71 9.40 -3.97
C ALA A 326 7.43 8.95 -3.30
N VAL A 327 6.48 9.89 -3.20
CA VAL A 327 5.08 9.64 -2.80
C VAL A 327 4.15 10.39 -3.76
N VAL A 328 2.94 9.85 -3.98
CA VAL A 328 1.87 10.58 -4.67
C VAL A 328 0.84 11.05 -3.64
N ASP A 329 0.39 12.29 -3.74
CA ASP A 329 -0.61 12.82 -2.82
C ASP A 329 -2.05 12.66 -3.34
N GLY A 330 -3.02 12.91 -2.45
CA GLY A 330 -4.45 12.86 -2.73
C GLY A 330 -4.94 13.84 -3.80
N PHE A 331 -4.11 14.73 -4.28
CA PHE A 331 -4.42 15.71 -5.33
C PHE A 331 -3.71 15.41 -6.65
N GLY A 332 -2.98 14.30 -6.73
CA GLY A 332 -2.28 13.82 -7.93
C GLY A 332 -0.92 14.47 -8.16
N TYR A 333 -0.29 15.05 -7.15
CA TYR A 333 1.10 15.46 -7.23
C TYR A 333 2.02 14.33 -6.78
N VAL A 334 3.04 14.06 -7.58
CA VAL A 334 4.17 13.24 -7.17
C VAL A 334 5.21 14.16 -6.55
N HIS A 335 5.60 13.85 -5.34
CA HIS A 335 6.65 14.53 -4.59
C HIS A 335 7.86 13.62 -4.54
N VAL A 336 9.00 14.15 -4.99
CA VAL A 336 10.30 13.48 -4.97
C VAL A 336 11.17 14.14 -3.91
N LEU A 337 11.65 13.36 -2.96
CA LEU A 337 12.45 13.82 -1.84
C LEU A 337 13.82 13.15 -1.88
N SER A 338 14.87 13.84 -1.44
CA SER A 338 16.20 13.28 -1.23
C SER A 338 16.18 12.24 -0.11
N GLN A 339 16.79 11.09 -0.33
CA GLN A 339 16.93 10.05 0.71
C GLN A 339 17.86 10.47 1.85
N ALA A 340 18.72 11.45 1.60
CA ALA A 340 19.73 11.89 2.57
C ALA A 340 19.11 12.69 3.72
N ASP A 341 18.21 13.64 3.39
CA ASP A 341 17.73 14.66 4.32
C ASP A 341 16.22 14.96 4.24
N GLY A 342 15.50 14.33 3.30
CA GLY A 342 14.06 14.54 3.10
C GLY A 342 13.69 15.87 2.46
N ALA A 343 14.64 16.63 1.89
CA ALA A 343 14.37 17.83 1.14
C ALA A 343 13.66 17.51 -0.17
N PHE A 344 12.75 18.39 -0.62
CA PHE A 344 12.14 18.23 -1.94
C PHE A 344 13.17 18.40 -3.05
N ALA A 345 13.22 17.43 -3.96
CA ALA A 345 14.08 17.44 -5.13
C ALA A 345 13.30 17.82 -6.40
N ASP A 346 12.08 17.28 -6.57
CA ASP A 346 11.16 17.64 -7.64
C ASP A 346 9.70 17.46 -7.20
N ARG A 347 8.81 18.11 -7.92
CA ARG A 347 7.35 17.92 -7.82
C ARG A 347 6.72 18.10 -9.18
N PHE A 348 5.90 17.12 -9.57
CA PHE A 348 5.13 17.21 -10.80
C PHE A 348 3.71 16.70 -10.62
N LYS A 349 2.80 17.19 -11.46
CA LYS A 349 1.40 16.75 -11.44
C LYS A 349 1.17 15.67 -12.48
N LEU A 350 0.49 14.60 -12.06
CA LEU A 350 0.03 13.57 -12.98
C LEU A 350 -1.08 14.12 -13.87
N ALA A 351 -0.97 13.91 -15.19
CA ALA A 351 -1.96 14.40 -16.15
C ALA A 351 -3.27 13.62 -15.98
N GLY A 352 -4.42 14.33 -15.87
CA GLY A 352 -5.75 13.76 -15.81
C GLY A 352 -6.64 14.26 -14.66
N GLY A 353 -6.08 14.92 -13.63
CA GLY A 353 -6.83 15.47 -12.50
C GLY A 353 -7.42 16.84 -12.79
N GLY A 354 -8.75 16.95 -12.93
CA GLY A 354 -9.44 18.23 -12.76
C GLY A 354 -9.29 18.73 -11.33
N SER A 355 -9.25 20.04 -11.09
CA SER A 355 -8.92 20.70 -9.81
C SER A 355 -9.85 20.35 -8.63
N ARG A 356 -10.80 19.44 -8.78
CA ARG A 356 -11.76 19.00 -7.76
C ARG A 356 -12.00 17.49 -7.72
N SER A 357 -11.37 16.68 -8.59
CA SER A 357 -11.47 15.23 -8.57
C SER A 357 -10.36 14.68 -7.68
N ARG A 358 -10.73 14.09 -6.54
CA ARG A 358 -9.80 13.33 -5.72
C ARG A 358 -9.16 12.25 -6.59
N THR A 359 -7.87 12.38 -6.74
CA THR A 359 -6.88 11.50 -7.34
C THR A 359 -7.27 10.57 -8.49
N ASP A 360 -6.60 10.77 -9.60
CA ASP A 360 -6.54 9.78 -10.66
C ASP A 360 -5.61 8.58 -10.32
N VAL A 361 -4.89 8.62 -9.20
CA VAL A 361 -3.98 7.55 -8.75
C VAL A 361 -4.24 7.22 -7.28
N ARG A 362 -4.80 6.04 -7.02
CA ARG A 362 -5.00 5.47 -5.66
C ARG A 362 -3.96 4.43 -5.32
N ALA A 363 -3.41 3.76 -6.32
CA ALA A 363 -2.32 2.82 -6.12
C ALA A 363 -1.04 3.57 -5.70
N PRO A 364 -0.22 3.00 -4.83
CA PRO A 364 1.10 3.52 -4.58
C PRO A 364 1.91 3.55 -5.88
N LEU A 365 2.92 4.39 -5.91
CA LEU A 365 3.94 4.37 -6.94
C LEU A 365 4.66 3.01 -6.92
N HIS A 366 5.32 2.67 -8.01
CA HIS A 366 6.15 1.46 -8.09
C HIS A 366 7.50 1.80 -8.72
N SER A 367 8.54 1.03 -8.43
CA SER A 367 9.88 1.26 -8.97
C SER A 367 10.63 -0.06 -9.16
N ASP A 368 11.53 -0.09 -10.13
CA ASP A 368 12.56 -1.13 -10.28
C ASP A 368 13.94 -0.70 -9.74
N GLY A 369 13.98 0.44 -9.05
CA GLY A 369 15.21 1.04 -8.53
C GLY A 369 15.73 2.19 -9.41
N THR A 370 15.43 2.18 -10.71
CA THR A 370 15.86 3.21 -11.70
C THR A 370 14.68 4.03 -12.20
N TYR A 371 13.59 3.35 -12.56
CA TYR A 371 12.39 3.99 -13.09
C TYR A 371 11.30 4.08 -12.04
N LEU A 372 10.54 5.17 -12.10
CA LEU A 372 9.34 5.36 -11.29
C LEU A 372 8.10 5.11 -12.14
N PHE A 373 7.18 4.27 -11.66
CA PHE A 373 5.95 3.92 -12.37
C PHE A 373 4.72 4.43 -11.64
N THR A 374 3.75 4.91 -12.41
CA THR A 374 2.41 5.27 -11.94
C THR A 374 1.36 4.43 -12.65
N TYR A 375 0.39 3.90 -11.91
CA TYR A 375 -0.77 3.22 -12.49
C TYR A 375 -2.04 3.93 -12.06
N ALA A 376 -2.60 4.73 -12.98
CA ALA A 376 -3.78 5.55 -12.71
C ALA A 376 -5.06 4.70 -12.59
N ASN A 377 -6.08 5.26 -11.91
CA ASN A 377 -7.39 4.61 -11.78
C ASN A 377 -8.05 4.30 -13.15
N SER A 378 -7.72 5.10 -14.16
CA SER A 378 -8.16 4.91 -15.55
C SER A 378 -7.44 3.76 -16.28
N GLY A 379 -6.50 3.08 -15.64
CA GLY A 379 -5.65 2.06 -16.27
C GLY A 379 -4.46 2.63 -17.06
N LYS A 380 -4.16 3.91 -16.91
CA LYS A 380 -2.99 4.51 -17.56
C LYS A 380 -1.72 4.17 -16.78
N LEU A 381 -0.79 3.48 -17.44
CA LEU A 381 0.55 3.18 -16.93
C LEU A 381 1.54 4.20 -17.52
N SER A 382 2.38 4.80 -16.68
CA SER A 382 3.43 5.71 -17.13
C SER A 382 4.75 5.43 -16.41
N ALA A 383 5.85 5.60 -17.09
CA ALA A 383 7.20 5.51 -16.54
C ALA A 383 7.91 6.87 -16.58
N TYR A 384 8.68 7.12 -15.55
CA TYR A 384 9.45 8.34 -15.34
C TYR A 384 10.89 7.99 -14.96
N THR A 385 11.82 8.87 -15.28
CA THR A 385 13.23 8.79 -14.88
C THR A 385 13.70 10.16 -14.42
N VAL A 386 14.79 10.20 -13.68
CA VAL A 386 15.50 11.44 -13.40
C VAL A 386 16.17 11.88 -14.70
N LYS A 387 15.98 13.13 -15.10
CA LYS A 387 16.72 13.76 -16.17
C LYS A 387 18.03 14.27 -15.59
N ASP A 388 19.15 13.89 -16.19
CA ASP A 388 20.42 14.48 -15.84
C ASP A 388 20.31 16.01 -16.03
N ALA A 389 20.71 16.77 -15.01
CA ALA A 389 20.82 18.21 -15.14
C ALA A 389 21.95 18.49 -16.14
N ASP A 390 21.62 19.18 -17.24
CA ASP A 390 22.61 19.64 -18.24
C ASP A 390 23.57 20.65 -17.62
#